data_8c8cbe9956601cc3b69554df8f51f9fd
#
_entry.id   8c8cbe9956601cc3b69554df8f51f9fd
#
_cell.length_a   1.000
_cell.length_b   1.000
_cell.length_c   1.000
_cell.angle_alpha   90.00
_cell.angle_beta   90.00
_cell.angle_gamma   90.00
#
_symmetry.space_group_name_H-M   'P 1'
#
loop_
_entity.id
_entity.type
_entity.pdbx_description
1 polymer ?
#
loop_
_entity_poly.entity_id
_entity_poly.type
_entity_poly.pdbx_seq_one_letter_code
_entity_poly.pdbx_strand_id
1 'polypeptide(L)'
;MVEQNLSVDSRRNRINMKSAATPSLAEKIYAAVRLIPRGKVASYSQIAALMGNRNLRRYVGNALHKNPSSSRTPCHRVVNAKGFCSGSFAFGGSGIQREKLEEEGVVFTNGHVDLAKCGLSEEDFEMMGEELRKQM
;
A
#
# COMPACT_ATOMS: atom_id res chain seq x y z
N MET A 1 11.64 16.08 30.22
CA MET A 1 11.91 15.42 30.13
C MET A 1 11.73 14.85 30.26
N VAL A 2 11.61 15.27 29.91
CA VAL A 2 11.72 14.62 29.71
C VAL A 2 11.31 14.19 29.61
N GLU A 3 11.24 13.95 29.14
CA GLU A 3 11.20 13.57 28.75
C GLU A 3 10.64 13.04 28.65
N GLN A 4 10.52 13.31 28.79
CA GLN A 4 10.36 12.95 28.53
C GLN A 4 9.85 12.50 28.26
N ASN A 5 9.66 13.05 28.47
CA ASN A 5 9.53 12.74 28.12
C ASN A 5 9.06 12.65 27.78
N LEU A 6 8.67 12.84 27.44
CA LEU A 6 8.53 12.67 27.08
C LEU A 6 8.08 12.41 26.76
N SER A 7 7.91 12.80 26.65
CA SER A 7 7.81 12.45 26.28
C SER A 7 7.38 12.61 25.89
N VAL A 8 7.18 13.02 25.94
CA VAL A 8 7.14 12.99 25.60
C VAL A 8 6.82 13.10 25.14
N ASP A 9 6.50 13.45 25.20
CA ASP A 9 6.69 13.49 24.70
C ASP A 9 6.36 13.58 24.31
N SER A 10 5.89 13.96 24.33
CA SER A 10 6.00 13.81 24.06
C SER A 10 5.68 14.05 23.64
N ARG A 11 5.40 14.14 23.23
CA ARG A 11 5.44 14.14 23.03
C ARG A 11 5.50 14.24 22.35
N ARG A 12 5.26 14.83 22.36
CA ARG A 12 5.59 14.82 22.10
C ARG A 12 5.94 14.90 21.43
N ASN A 13 5.88 15.70 21.71
CA ASN A 13 6.53 15.57 21.45
C ASN A 13 6.85 15.78 20.91
N ARG A 14 6.79 16.24 20.38
CA ARG A 14 7.30 16.15 20.17
C ARG A 14 7.78 16.25 19.32
N ILE A 15 7.84 16.79 19.19
CA ILE A 15 8.48 16.59 18.74
C ILE A 15 8.88 16.82 17.99
N ASN A 16 8.88 17.25 17.75
CA ASN A 16 9.42 16.96 17.23
C ASN A 16 9.82 17.03 16.46
N MET A 17 9.84 17.32 16.11
CA MET A 17 10.32 17.04 15.53
C MET A 17 10.59 16.90 14.75
N LYS A 18 10.31 17.18 14.24
CA LYS A 18 10.64 16.64 13.62
C LYS A 18 11.38 16.10 13.31
N SER A 19 11.26 16.35 13.34
CA SER A 19 12.33 15.75 13.06
C SER A 19 12.14 14.56 12.34
N ALA A 20 13.00 14.06 11.91
CA ALA A 20 12.85 12.86 11.16
C ALA A 20 12.18 11.79 12.00
N ALA A 21 10.90 11.94 12.14
CA ALA A 21 10.11 10.93 12.81
C ALA A 21 10.14 9.64 12.01
N THR A 22 10.17 8.50 12.71
CA THR A 22 10.02 7.19 12.08
C THR A 22 8.65 7.13 11.43
N PRO A 23 8.55 6.73 10.16
CA PRO A 23 7.25 6.61 9.49
C PRO A 23 6.35 5.61 10.21
N SER A 24 5.07 5.90 10.25
CA SER A 24 4.08 4.96 10.78
C SER A 24 3.95 3.77 9.83
N LEU A 25 3.35 2.68 10.32
CA LEU A 25 3.10 1.52 9.47
C LEU A 25 2.21 1.90 8.28
N ALA A 26 1.19 2.72 8.51
CA ALA A 26 0.32 3.17 7.41
C ALA A 26 1.11 3.94 6.36
N GLU A 27 2.01 4.81 6.78
CA GLU A 27 2.86 5.56 5.85
C GLU A 27 3.75 4.65 5.03
N LYS A 28 4.29 3.60 5.65
CA LYS A 28 5.11 2.62 4.95
C LYS A 28 4.28 1.85 3.92
N ILE A 29 3.04 1.52 4.28
CA ILE A 29 2.11 0.84 3.37
C ILE A 29 1.84 1.72 2.15
N TYR A 30 1.56 3.01 2.38
CA TYR A 30 1.31 3.94 1.27
C TYR A 30 2.54 4.06 0.37
N ALA A 31 3.73 4.13 0.97
CA ALA A 31 4.97 4.19 0.20
C ALA A 31 5.15 2.94 -0.67
N ALA A 32 4.83 1.77 -0.13
CA ALA A 32 4.92 0.53 -0.89
C ALA A 32 3.94 0.53 -2.07
N VAL A 33 2.71 0.97 -1.83
CA VAL A 33 1.68 0.99 -2.87
C VAL A 33 2.07 1.94 -4.01
N ARG A 34 2.71 3.06 -3.68
CA ARG A 34 3.19 4.00 -4.71
C ARG A 34 4.24 3.39 -5.62
N LEU A 35 4.91 2.34 -5.18
CA LEU A 35 5.94 1.68 -5.97
C LEU A 35 5.40 0.62 -6.92
N ILE A 36 4.12 0.24 -6.79
CA ILE A 36 3.52 -0.73 -7.70
C ILE A 36 3.51 -0.11 -9.10
N PRO A 37 4.14 -0.76 -10.09
CA PRO A 37 4.18 -0.19 -11.44
C PRO A 37 2.78 -0.06 -12.05
N ARG A 38 2.59 0.98 -12.84
CA ARG A 38 1.37 1.15 -13.60
C ARG A 38 1.16 -0.07 -14.50
N GLY A 39 -0.06 -0.60 -14.53
CA GLY A 39 -0.37 -1.80 -15.31
C GLY A 39 -0.17 -3.08 -14.54
N LYS A 40 0.23 -3.00 -13.28
CA LYS A 40 0.42 -4.17 -12.43
C LYS A 40 -0.39 -4.05 -11.15
N VAL A 41 -0.58 -5.18 -10.48
CA VAL A 41 -1.32 -5.21 -9.21
C VAL A 41 -0.54 -6.03 -8.18
N ALA A 42 -0.75 -5.68 -6.92
CA ALA A 42 -0.23 -6.43 -5.78
C ALA A 42 -1.40 -6.95 -4.96
N SER A 43 -1.19 -8.02 -4.22
CA SER A 43 -2.20 -8.48 -3.26
C SER A 43 -1.95 -7.81 -1.91
N TYR A 44 -2.96 -7.82 -1.05
CA TYR A 44 -2.82 -7.32 0.32
C TYR A 44 -1.71 -8.07 1.05
N SER A 45 -1.59 -9.38 0.83
CA SER A 45 -0.53 -10.19 1.46
C SER A 45 0.86 -9.80 0.97
N GLN A 46 0.98 -9.44 -0.30
CA GLN A 46 2.28 -9.01 -0.83
C GLN A 46 2.73 -7.70 -0.21
N ILE A 47 1.81 -6.75 -0.07
CA ILE A 47 2.15 -5.49 0.61
C ILE A 47 2.49 -5.76 2.07
N ALA A 48 1.72 -6.63 2.73
CA ALA A 48 2.00 -7.01 4.11
C ALA A 48 3.38 -7.67 4.25
N ALA A 49 3.77 -8.51 3.29
CA ALA A 49 5.08 -9.14 3.29
C ALA A 49 6.20 -8.09 3.19
N LEU A 50 5.99 -7.03 2.43
CA LEU A 50 6.96 -5.94 2.37
C LEU A 50 7.11 -5.22 3.70
N MET A 51 6.05 -5.26 4.53
CA MET A 51 6.11 -4.72 5.89
C MET A 51 6.74 -5.70 6.88
N GLY A 52 7.09 -6.91 6.42
CA GLY A 52 7.75 -7.92 7.24
C GLY A 52 6.84 -8.99 7.82
N ASN A 53 5.54 -8.94 7.56
CA ASN A 53 4.62 -9.91 8.16
C ASN A 53 3.33 -10.02 7.34
N ARG A 54 3.13 -11.16 6.67
CA ARG A 54 1.95 -11.40 5.85
C ARG A 54 0.64 -11.35 6.64
N ASN A 55 0.71 -11.54 7.94
CA ASN A 55 -0.48 -11.46 8.78
C ASN A 55 -1.01 -10.04 8.92
N LEU A 56 -0.27 -9.05 8.46
CA LEU A 56 -0.72 -7.67 8.45
C LEU A 56 -1.65 -7.33 7.28
N ARG A 57 -2.06 -8.32 6.48
CA ARG A 57 -2.87 -8.03 5.29
C ARG A 57 -4.20 -7.31 5.61
N ARG A 58 -4.80 -7.62 6.75
CA ARG A 58 -6.02 -6.92 7.16
C ARG A 58 -5.73 -5.47 7.51
N TYR A 59 -4.60 -5.25 8.18
CA TYR A 59 -4.16 -3.89 8.50
C TYR A 59 -3.91 -3.10 7.21
N VAL A 60 -3.31 -3.75 6.21
CA VAL A 60 -3.08 -3.12 4.91
C VAL A 60 -4.42 -2.69 4.30
N GLY A 61 -5.42 -3.59 4.31
CA GLY A 61 -6.74 -3.26 3.79
C GLY A 61 -7.37 -2.06 4.49
N ASN A 62 -7.28 -2.03 5.81
CA ASN A 62 -7.81 -0.92 6.59
C ASN A 62 -7.08 0.39 6.29
N ALA A 63 -5.76 0.34 6.14
CA ALA A 63 -4.98 1.54 5.82
C ALA A 63 -5.36 2.08 4.44
N LEU A 64 -5.53 1.18 3.46
CA LEU A 64 -5.89 1.61 2.11
C LEU A 64 -7.31 2.16 2.05
N HIS A 65 -8.22 1.61 2.87
CA HIS A 65 -9.57 2.13 2.97
C HIS A 65 -9.57 3.59 3.47
N LYS A 66 -8.61 3.95 4.29
CA LYS A 66 -8.47 5.30 4.85
C LYS A 66 -7.49 6.17 4.05
N ASN A 67 -7.08 5.72 2.87
CA ASN A 67 -6.13 6.45 2.04
C ASN A 67 -6.60 7.89 1.83
N PRO A 68 -5.82 8.88 2.29
CA PRO A 68 -6.24 10.28 2.18
C PRO A 68 -6.16 10.84 0.77
N SER A 69 -5.45 10.18 -0.13
CA SER A 69 -5.29 10.70 -1.49
C SER A 69 -5.07 9.58 -2.48
N SER A 70 -6.15 9.17 -3.15
CA SER A 70 -6.07 8.11 -4.16
C SER A 70 -5.29 8.57 -5.39
N SER A 71 -5.12 9.88 -5.60
CA SER A 71 -4.33 10.37 -6.73
C SER A 71 -2.84 10.22 -6.46
N ARG A 72 -2.40 10.32 -5.21
CA ARG A 72 -1.00 10.14 -4.84
C ARG A 72 -0.64 8.69 -4.58
N THR A 73 -1.55 7.96 -3.95
CA THR A 73 -1.33 6.58 -3.56
C THR A 73 -2.32 5.71 -4.31
N PRO A 74 -1.87 4.98 -5.34
CA PRO A 74 -2.79 4.24 -6.22
C PRO A 74 -3.31 2.97 -5.57
N CYS A 75 -4.16 3.12 -4.56
CA CYS A 75 -4.70 1.99 -3.80
C CYS A 75 -5.51 1.03 -4.69
N HIS A 76 -5.96 1.49 -5.85
CA HIS A 76 -6.67 0.62 -6.79
C HIS A 76 -5.79 -0.50 -7.33
N ARG A 77 -4.46 -0.38 -7.21
CA ARG A 77 -3.52 -1.41 -7.67
C ARG A 77 -3.35 -2.55 -6.67
N VAL A 78 -4.14 -2.56 -5.59
CA VAL A 78 -4.09 -3.65 -4.61
C VAL A 78 -5.40 -4.42 -4.69
N VAL A 79 -5.28 -5.73 -4.89
CA VAL A 79 -6.43 -6.64 -5.07
C VAL A 79 -6.29 -7.81 -4.09
N ASN A 80 -7.30 -8.66 -4.01
CA ASN A 80 -7.17 -9.83 -3.14
C ASN A 80 -6.25 -10.88 -3.78
N ALA A 81 -5.96 -11.95 -3.05
CA ALA A 81 -5.00 -12.95 -3.51
C ALA A 81 -5.39 -13.63 -4.81
N LYS A 82 -6.67 -13.61 -5.16
CA LYS A 82 -7.17 -14.22 -6.40
C LYS A 82 -7.33 -13.20 -7.53
N GLY A 83 -7.02 -11.94 -7.27
CA GLY A 83 -7.10 -10.91 -8.29
C GLY A 83 -8.42 -10.18 -8.36
N PHE A 84 -9.33 -10.42 -7.41
CA PHE A 84 -10.62 -9.72 -7.43
C PHE A 84 -10.50 -8.34 -6.80
N CYS A 85 -11.23 -7.39 -7.38
CA CYS A 85 -11.35 -6.06 -6.81
C CYS A 85 -12.15 -6.14 -5.52
N SER A 86 -11.67 -5.45 -4.48
CA SER A 86 -12.23 -5.59 -3.14
C SER A 86 -13.50 -4.77 -2.89
N GLY A 87 -13.81 -3.86 -3.78
CA GLY A 87 -14.95 -2.96 -3.57
C GLY A 87 -14.67 -1.89 -2.54
N SER A 88 -13.43 -1.51 -2.37
CA SER A 88 -13.02 -0.52 -1.39
C SER A 88 -13.78 0.78 -1.58
N PHE A 89 -14.17 1.38 -0.46
CA PHE A 89 -14.90 2.65 -0.47
C PHE A 89 -14.01 3.84 -0.76
N ALA A 90 -12.69 3.68 -0.72
CA ALA A 90 -11.76 4.78 -0.95
C ALA A 90 -11.86 5.35 -2.36
N PHE A 91 -12.38 4.57 -3.32
CA PHE A 91 -12.52 5.02 -4.70
C PHE A 91 -13.87 4.66 -5.32
N GLY A 92 -14.89 4.43 -4.49
CA GLY A 92 -16.27 4.31 -4.98
C GLY A 92 -16.77 2.91 -5.31
N GLY A 93 -15.98 1.87 -5.02
CA GLY A 93 -16.41 0.49 -5.20
C GLY A 93 -15.60 -0.28 -6.21
N SER A 94 -15.94 -1.57 -6.37
CA SER A 94 -15.16 -2.49 -7.21
C SER A 94 -15.24 -2.16 -8.70
N GLY A 95 -16.36 -1.62 -9.16
CA GLY A 95 -16.51 -1.22 -10.56
C GLY A 95 -15.57 -0.08 -10.93
N ILE A 96 -15.43 0.90 -10.04
CA ILE A 96 -14.53 2.02 -10.25
C ILE A 96 -13.07 1.53 -10.18
N GLN A 97 -12.77 0.63 -9.27
CA GLN A 97 -11.43 0.04 -9.18
C GLN A 97 -11.05 -0.64 -10.49
N ARG A 98 -11.97 -1.45 -11.02
CA ARG A 98 -11.74 -2.15 -12.29
C ARG A 98 -11.50 -1.17 -13.43
N GLU A 99 -12.32 -0.11 -13.52
CA GLU A 99 -12.15 0.90 -14.58
C GLU A 99 -10.76 1.51 -14.53
N LYS A 100 -10.31 1.89 -13.33
CA LYS A 100 -8.99 2.49 -13.18
C LYS A 100 -7.88 1.52 -13.61
N LEU A 101 -8.01 0.25 -13.25
CA LEU A 101 -7.02 -0.75 -13.63
C LEU A 101 -7.03 -0.99 -15.14
N GLU A 102 -8.21 -1.05 -15.75
CA GLU A 102 -8.30 -1.26 -17.19
C GLU A 102 -7.70 -0.08 -17.95
N GLU A 103 -7.87 1.13 -17.45
CA GLU A 103 -7.23 2.31 -18.04
C GLU A 103 -5.71 2.21 -18.00
N GLU A 104 -5.18 1.47 -17.04
CA GLU A 104 -3.74 1.28 -16.91
C GLU A 104 -3.23 0.07 -17.69
N GLY A 105 -4.12 -0.61 -18.42
CA GLY A 105 -3.74 -1.75 -19.22
C GLY A 105 -3.83 -3.09 -18.52
N VAL A 106 -4.41 -3.14 -17.32
CA VAL A 106 -4.55 -4.40 -16.59
C VAL A 106 -5.58 -5.28 -17.26
N VAL A 107 -5.23 -6.55 -17.47
CA VAL A 107 -6.10 -7.51 -18.16
C VAL A 107 -6.94 -8.27 -17.13
N PHE A 108 -8.25 -8.33 -17.38
CA PHE A 108 -9.19 -9.10 -16.56
C PHE A 108 -9.63 -10.35 -17.30
N THR A 109 -9.74 -11.45 -16.58
CA THR A 109 -10.20 -12.74 -17.11
C THR A 109 -11.17 -13.32 -16.10
N ASN A 110 -12.39 -13.65 -16.56
CA ASN A 110 -13.43 -14.24 -15.70
C ASN A 110 -13.70 -13.39 -14.45
N GLY A 111 -13.67 -12.06 -14.60
CA GLY A 111 -14.05 -11.15 -13.52
C GLY A 111 -12.93 -10.78 -12.56
N HIS A 112 -11.72 -11.29 -12.78
CA HIS A 112 -10.58 -10.96 -11.91
C HIS A 112 -9.35 -10.63 -12.75
N VAL A 113 -8.37 -9.99 -12.13
CA VAL A 113 -7.11 -9.66 -12.80
C VAL A 113 -6.39 -10.93 -13.21
N ASP A 114 -5.86 -10.93 -14.43
CA ASP A 114 -4.97 -12.00 -14.88
C ASP A 114 -3.62 -11.82 -14.17
N LEU A 115 -3.46 -12.51 -13.03
CA LEU A 115 -2.29 -12.34 -12.19
C LEU A 115 -1.01 -12.86 -12.85
N ALA A 116 -1.13 -13.80 -13.78
CA ALA A 116 0.04 -14.28 -14.50
C ALA A 116 0.63 -13.17 -15.38
N LYS A 117 -0.22 -12.30 -15.91
CA LYS A 117 0.23 -11.19 -16.76
C LYS A 117 0.48 -9.91 -15.98
N CYS A 118 -0.37 -9.61 -15.01
CA CYS A 118 -0.38 -8.29 -14.37
C CYS A 118 -0.01 -8.30 -12.90
N GLY A 119 0.23 -9.47 -12.31
CA GLY A 119 0.70 -9.54 -10.93
C GLY A 119 2.15 -9.12 -10.82
N LEU A 120 2.58 -8.78 -9.61
CA LEU A 120 3.98 -8.44 -9.37
C LEU A 120 4.88 -9.65 -9.65
N SER A 121 5.96 -9.43 -10.38
CA SER A 121 7.00 -10.45 -10.56
C SER A 121 7.92 -10.43 -9.33
N GLU A 122 8.78 -11.44 -9.23
CA GLU A 122 9.80 -11.45 -8.18
C GLU A 122 10.71 -10.23 -8.28
N GLU A 123 11.05 -9.84 -9.51
CA GLU A 123 11.88 -8.65 -9.74
C GLU A 123 11.19 -7.40 -9.25
N ASP A 124 9.90 -7.26 -9.53
CA ASP A 124 9.12 -6.12 -9.04
C ASP A 124 9.14 -6.07 -7.52
N PHE A 125 8.94 -7.22 -6.89
CA PHE A 125 8.89 -7.32 -5.44
C PHE A 125 10.22 -6.95 -4.81
N GLU A 126 11.32 -7.44 -5.39
CA GLU A 126 12.66 -7.11 -4.91
C GLU A 126 12.96 -5.63 -5.05
N MET A 127 12.61 -5.05 -6.20
CA MET A 127 12.81 -3.62 -6.44
C MET A 127 12.07 -2.79 -5.41
N MET A 128 10.81 -3.16 -5.16
CA MET A 128 9.99 -2.44 -4.19
C MET A 128 10.60 -2.53 -2.78
N GLY A 129 11.07 -3.72 -2.41
CA GLY A 129 11.73 -3.89 -1.11
C GLY A 129 12.98 -3.04 -0.97
N GLU A 130 13.79 -2.98 -2.00
CA GLU A 130 15.00 -2.15 -2.01
C GLU A 130 14.67 -0.67 -1.90
N GLU A 131 13.70 -0.22 -2.69
CA GLU A 131 13.29 1.19 -2.65
C GLU A 131 12.74 1.58 -1.29
N LEU A 132 11.97 0.69 -0.68
CA LEU A 132 11.43 0.96 0.65
C LEU A 132 12.55 1.10 1.68
N ARG A 133 13.57 0.25 1.59
CA ARG A 133 14.70 0.35 2.51
C ARG A 133 15.45 1.66 2.36
N LYS A 134 15.54 2.18 1.12
CA LYS A 134 16.18 3.48 0.87
C LYS A 134 15.38 4.65 1.42
N GLN A 135 14.05 4.54 1.38
CA GLN A 135 13.16 5.62 1.81
C GLN A 135 12.98 5.65 3.33
N MET A 136 13.21 4.54 3.99
CA MET A 136 12.98 4.38 5.43
C MET A 136 14.32 4.29 6.23
#